data_68cd211a699fc1065bf7e2ec593b37eb
#
_entry.id   68cd211a699fc1065bf7e2ec593b37eb
#
_cell.length_a   1.000
_cell.length_b   1.000
_cell.length_c   1.000
_cell.angle_alpha   90.00
_cell.angle_beta   90.00
_cell.angle_gamma   90.00
#
_symmetry.space_group_name_H-M   'P 1'
#
loop_
_entity.id
_entity.type
_entity.pdbx_description
1 polymer ?
#
loop_
_entity_poly.entity_id
_entity_poly.type
_entity_poly.pdbx_seq_one_letter_code
_entity_poly.pdbx_strand_id
1 'polypeptide(L)'
;MSDTRKEAPDTAGTYFLTGFPGFIGKRLVEHILREEPRAHVYALVQPKHLKEAQKLAAKLKGTGGTLELLTGDIVDMHLGLSGEEYQRLCARVTHIYHLAAVFYLGVPKETAWRINVDGTRNVLELARDCEHLRRLNYFSTCHVSGDRLGVIAEDELDCGQAFRNVYEETKFHAEQRIQRAAASLPITIFRPCSVVGDSRTGEIDRFEGPYYLGILLVTSPLVMPMPLPGNGVAPLNVVPVDYVVKAVWTLSHDPRAVGRTFHLVDPNPMSARRVYERIAEQSNKKLPRFNLSARAADVMMRLPVLEKLARPQRAALGYVNHLAIYNCHNTLELLDGTGIRCPPLASYLDQLVAYVREQYRQRRERSSEVEDPLDLSPPPLEDDPSDAEPPRSR
;
A
#
# COMPACT_ATOMS: atom_id res chain seq x y z
N MET A 1 -49.35 -19.58 18.07
CA MET A 1 -47.95 -19.85 18.46
C MET A 1 -47.15 -20.00 17.17
N SER A 2 -46.60 -18.92 16.66
CA SER A 2 -45.75 -18.90 15.46
C SER A 2 -44.34 -19.22 15.89
N ASP A 3 -43.86 -20.35 15.41
CA ASP A 3 -42.52 -20.87 15.59
C ASP A 3 -41.56 -20.00 14.73
N THR A 4 -41.01 -18.94 15.33
CA THR A 4 -39.92 -18.18 14.74
C THR A 4 -38.63 -19.00 14.89
N ARG A 5 -38.41 -19.95 13.96
CA ARG A 5 -37.10 -20.53 13.76
C ARG A 5 -36.14 -19.37 13.43
N LYS A 6 -35.27 -19.02 14.39
CA LYS A 6 -34.08 -18.24 14.11
C LYS A 6 -33.28 -19.01 13.06
N GLU A 7 -33.30 -18.55 11.83
CA GLU A 7 -32.38 -19.04 10.81
C GLU A 7 -30.98 -18.94 11.38
N ALA A 8 -30.24 -20.05 11.33
CA ALA A 8 -28.83 -20.07 11.66
C ALA A 8 -28.13 -19.01 10.79
N PRO A 9 -27.23 -18.18 11.34
CA PRO A 9 -26.58 -17.13 10.57
C PRO A 9 -25.94 -17.75 9.33
N ASP A 10 -26.26 -17.21 8.17
CA ASP A 10 -25.64 -17.57 6.91
C ASP A 10 -24.12 -17.53 7.12
N THR A 11 -23.45 -18.67 6.93
CA THR A 11 -22.00 -18.81 7.24
C THR A 11 -21.12 -18.02 6.30
N ALA A 12 -21.68 -17.39 5.27
CA ALA A 12 -20.98 -16.54 4.34
C ALA A 12 -20.52 -15.23 5.00
N GLY A 13 -19.26 -14.85 4.78
CA GLY A 13 -18.69 -13.63 5.32
C GLY A 13 -19.31 -12.37 4.72
N THR A 14 -19.58 -11.38 5.57
CA THR A 14 -19.94 -10.04 5.13
C THR A 14 -18.78 -9.10 5.45
N TYR A 15 -18.21 -8.53 4.41
CA TYR A 15 -16.98 -7.76 4.44
C TYR A 15 -17.25 -6.28 4.25
N PHE A 16 -16.62 -5.44 5.05
CA PHE A 16 -16.56 -4.00 4.81
C PHE A 16 -15.12 -3.60 4.51
N LEU A 17 -14.89 -2.90 3.41
CA LEU A 17 -13.56 -2.52 2.97
C LEU A 17 -13.47 -1.02 2.69
N THR A 18 -12.45 -0.38 3.24
CA THR A 18 -12.04 0.98 2.88
C THR A 18 -10.78 0.94 2.03
N GLY A 19 -10.61 1.92 1.14
CA GLY A 19 -9.44 1.96 0.24
C GLY A 19 -9.65 1.26 -1.11
N PHE A 20 -10.90 1.04 -1.53
CA PHE A 20 -11.27 0.70 -2.90
C PHE A 20 -11.56 2.01 -3.67
N PRO A 21 -11.11 2.16 -4.93
CA PRO A 21 -10.49 1.19 -5.83
C PRO A 21 -8.94 1.14 -5.81
N GLY A 22 -8.31 1.51 -4.70
CA GLY A 22 -6.86 1.55 -4.58
C GLY A 22 -6.15 0.23 -4.90
N PHE A 23 -4.84 0.30 -5.14
CA PHE A 23 -3.99 -0.79 -5.66
C PHE A 23 -4.12 -2.13 -4.93
N ILE A 24 -4.02 -2.13 -3.59
CA ILE A 24 -4.20 -3.36 -2.80
C ILE A 24 -5.68 -3.68 -2.66
N GLY A 25 -6.53 -2.66 -2.42
CA GLY A 25 -7.96 -2.84 -2.14
C GLY A 25 -8.70 -3.54 -3.26
N LYS A 26 -8.47 -3.16 -4.53
CA LYS A 26 -9.14 -3.81 -5.67
C LYS A 26 -8.76 -5.28 -5.83
N ARG A 27 -7.48 -5.63 -5.59
CA ARG A 27 -6.99 -7.01 -5.66
C ARG A 27 -7.48 -7.86 -4.50
N LEU A 28 -7.59 -7.25 -3.32
CA LEU A 28 -8.16 -7.93 -2.16
C LEU A 28 -9.66 -8.20 -2.35
N VAL A 29 -10.43 -7.23 -2.86
CA VAL A 29 -11.85 -7.44 -3.21
C VAL A 29 -12.01 -8.57 -4.22
N GLU A 30 -11.23 -8.55 -5.30
CA GLU A 30 -11.24 -9.60 -6.32
C GLU A 30 -10.93 -10.98 -5.72
N HIS A 31 -9.94 -11.03 -4.82
CA HIS A 31 -9.56 -12.26 -4.14
C HIS A 31 -10.67 -12.78 -3.23
N ILE A 32 -11.27 -11.91 -2.40
CA ILE A 32 -12.41 -12.26 -1.53
C ILE A 32 -13.56 -12.88 -2.35
N LEU A 33 -13.95 -12.20 -3.44
CA LEU A 33 -15.06 -12.66 -4.28
C LEU A 33 -14.81 -14.04 -4.93
N ARG A 34 -13.53 -14.36 -5.21
CA ARG A 34 -13.14 -15.68 -5.78
C ARG A 34 -13.09 -16.77 -4.73
N GLU A 35 -12.47 -16.49 -3.58
CA GLU A 35 -12.28 -17.50 -2.52
C GLU A 35 -13.57 -17.80 -1.78
N GLU A 36 -14.48 -16.82 -1.70
CA GLU A 36 -15.77 -16.99 -1.03
C GLU A 36 -16.93 -16.56 -1.94
N PRO A 37 -17.43 -17.47 -2.80
CA PRO A 37 -18.46 -17.16 -3.81
C PRO A 37 -19.80 -16.65 -3.26
N ARG A 38 -20.06 -16.80 -1.96
CA ARG A 38 -21.23 -16.25 -1.28
C ARG A 38 -20.95 -14.99 -0.46
N ALA A 39 -19.72 -14.49 -0.51
CA ALA A 39 -19.35 -13.26 0.20
C ALA A 39 -20.17 -12.06 -0.25
N HIS A 40 -20.50 -11.19 0.70
CA HIS A 40 -21.02 -9.86 0.41
C HIS A 40 -19.98 -8.83 0.83
N VAL A 41 -19.47 -8.06 -0.12
CA VAL A 41 -18.44 -7.03 0.11
C VAL A 41 -19.05 -5.66 -0.05
N TYR A 42 -19.06 -4.87 1.01
CA TYR A 42 -19.33 -3.43 1.00
C TYR A 42 -18.00 -2.68 0.84
N ALA A 43 -17.84 -1.92 -0.22
CA ALA A 43 -16.66 -1.09 -0.43
C ALA A 43 -17.01 0.39 -0.29
N LEU A 44 -16.41 1.06 0.71
CA LEU A 44 -16.54 2.50 0.89
C LEU A 44 -15.69 3.24 -0.16
N VAL A 45 -16.33 4.13 -0.92
CA VAL A 45 -15.73 4.84 -2.04
C VAL A 45 -15.99 6.33 -1.93
N GLN A 46 -14.93 7.14 -1.98
CA GLN A 46 -15.08 8.59 -2.05
C GLN A 46 -15.77 9.00 -3.37
N PRO A 47 -16.61 10.07 -3.38
CA PRO A 47 -17.31 10.52 -4.57
C PRO A 47 -16.41 10.71 -5.81
N LYS A 48 -15.19 11.23 -5.61
CA LYS A 48 -14.21 11.46 -6.69
C LYS A 48 -13.73 10.18 -7.38
N HIS A 49 -13.76 9.03 -6.70
CA HIS A 49 -13.32 7.72 -7.23
C HIS A 49 -14.49 6.83 -7.67
N LEU A 50 -15.75 7.31 -7.56
CA LEU A 50 -16.92 6.48 -7.81
C LEU A 50 -16.98 5.94 -9.25
N LYS A 51 -16.65 6.75 -10.25
CA LYS A 51 -16.65 6.33 -11.67
C LYS A 51 -15.65 5.20 -11.94
N GLU A 52 -14.46 5.29 -11.36
CA GLU A 52 -13.43 4.25 -11.48
C GLU A 52 -13.87 2.99 -10.75
N ALA A 53 -14.37 3.13 -9.54
CA ALA A 53 -14.89 2.02 -8.74
C ALA A 53 -16.02 1.26 -9.45
N GLN A 54 -16.96 1.96 -10.10
CA GLN A 54 -18.04 1.37 -10.88
C GLN A 54 -17.51 0.56 -12.08
N LYS A 55 -16.50 1.10 -12.80
CA LYS A 55 -15.86 0.37 -13.92
C LYS A 55 -15.20 -0.93 -13.44
N LEU A 56 -14.52 -0.89 -12.29
CA LEU A 56 -13.89 -2.08 -11.70
C LEU A 56 -14.93 -3.07 -11.19
N ALA A 57 -15.96 -2.60 -10.48
CA ALA A 57 -17.05 -3.44 -10.01
C ALA A 57 -17.77 -4.16 -11.18
N ALA A 58 -17.94 -3.49 -12.31
CA ALA A 58 -18.52 -4.11 -13.51
C ALA A 58 -17.65 -5.25 -14.06
N LYS A 59 -16.30 -5.13 -13.99
CA LYS A 59 -15.37 -6.20 -14.40
C LYS A 59 -15.38 -7.39 -13.44
N LEU A 60 -15.72 -7.18 -12.17
CA LEU A 60 -15.78 -8.22 -11.14
C LEU A 60 -17.13 -8.93 -11.08
N LYS A 61 -18.13 -8.50 -11.88
CA LYS A 61 -19.42 -9.22 -11.97
C LYS A 61 -19.21 -10.64 -12.47
N GLY A 62 -19.77 -11.61 -11.72
CA GLY A 62 -19.68 -13.04 -12.08
C GLY A 62 -18.41 -13.74 -11.60
N THR A 63 -17.55 -13.09 -10.83
CA THR A 63 -16.38 -13.76 -10.22
C THR A 63 -16.72 -14.59 -8.97
N GLY A 64 -17.94 -14.50 -8.47
CA GLY A 64 -18.41 -15.18 -7.26
C GLY A 64 -19.35 -14.30 -6.45
N GLY A 65 -18.93 -13.86 -5.28
CA GLY A 65 -19.72 -13.05 -4.34
C GLY A 65 -20.27 -11.73 -4.88
N THR A 66 -20.86 -10.94 -4.02
CA THR A 66 -21.48 -9.64 -4.36
C THR A 66 -20.63 -8.49 -3.90
N LEU A 67 -20.40 -7.50 -4.77
CA LEU A 67 -19.75 -6.23 -4.44
C LEU A 67 -20.78 -5.09 -4.50
N GLU A 68 -20.98 -4.41 -3.37
CA GLU A 68 -21.79 -3.21 -3.23
C GLU A 68 -20.90 -2.00 -2.95
N LEU A 69 -21.05 -0.93 -3.72
CA LEU A 69 -20.32 0.32 -3.53
C LEU A 69 -21.13 1.28 -2.67
N LEU A 70 -20.58 1.71 -1.54
CA LEU A 70 -21.13 2.73 -0.67
C LEU A 70 -20.38 4.03 -0.88
N THR A 71 -21.08 5.11 -1.17
CA THR A 71 -20.45 6.42 -1.36
C THR A 71 -20.31 7.13 -0.02
N GLY A 72 -19.07 7.43 0.39
CA GLY A 72 -18.78 8.09 1.66
C GLY A 72 -17.30 8.39 1.83
N ASP A 73 -16.92 8.88 3.00
CA ASP A 73 -15.54 9.20 3.34
C ASP A 73 -15.25 8.82 4.80
N ILE A 74 -14.11 8.19 5.06
CA ILE A 74 -13.69 7.80 6.41
C ILE A 74 -13.52 9.00 7.36
N VAL A 75 -13.30 10.20 6.83
CA VAL A 75 -13.14 11.42 7.66
C VAL A 75 -14.44 11.97 8.19
N ASP A 76 -15.56 11.56 7.63
CA ASP A 76 -16.87 12.05 8.00
C ASP A 76 -17.49 11.19 9.11
N MET A 77 -18.40 11.78 9.88
CA MET A 77 -19.19 11.07 10.88
C MET A 77 -19.99 9.95 10.21
N HIS A 78 -20.04 8.77 10.84
CA HIS A 78 -20.64 7.56 10.27
C HIS A 78 -20.12 7.23 8.85
N LEU A 79 -18.87 7.62 8.57
CA LEU A 79 -18.20 7.42 7.27
C LEU A 79 -18.91 8.14 6.09
N GLY A 80 -19.69 9.18 6.36
CA GLY A 80 -20.49 9.90 5.36
C GLY A 80 -21.68 9.10 4.82
N LEU A 81 -22.02 7.98 5.46
CA LEU A 81 -23.16 7.12 5.10
C LEU A 81 -24.48 7.64 5.68
N SER A 82 -25.57 7.30 5.02
CA SER A 82 -26.90 7.49 5.60
C SER A 82 -27.09 6.62 6.85
N GLY A 83 -28.00 7.02 7.73
CA GLY A 83 -28.29 6.24 8.95
C GLY A 83 -28.71 4.80 8.63
N GLU A 84 -29.47 4.58 7.56
CA GLU A 84 -29.90 3.26 7.12
C GLU A 84 -28.71 2.39 6.64
N GLU A 85 -27.82 2.95 5.82
CA GLU A 85 -26.62 2.25 5.35
C GLU A 85 -25.69 1.90 6.51
N TYR A 86 -25.47 2.85 7.42
CA TYR A 86 -24.63 2.62 8.61
C TYR A 86 -25.19 1.51 9.50
N GLN A 87 -26.50 1.56 9.85
CA GLN A 87 -27.14 0.52 10.64
C GLN A 87 -27.11 -0.86 9.95
N ARG A 88 -27.29 -0.88 8.62
CA ARG A 88 -27.16 -2.11 7.82
C ARG A 88 -25.76 -2.71 7.93
N LEU A 89 -24.70 -1.88 7.92
CA LEU A 89 -23.35 -2.36 8.16
C LEU A 89 -23.19 -2.92 9.58
N CYS A 90 -23.66 -2.20 10.61
CA CYS A 90 -23.57 -2.63 11.99
C CYS A 90 -24.23 -4.00 12.22
N ALA A 91 -25.38 -4.24 11.60
CA ALA A 91 -26.12 -5.51 11.73
C ALA A 91 -25.54 -6.68 10.93
N ARG A 92 -24.70 -6.44 9.90
CA ARG A 92 -24.31 -7.51 8.96
C ARG A 92 -22.81 -7.78 8.90
N VAL A 93 -21.97 -6.76 9.10
CA VAL A 93 -20.53 -6.87 8.87
C VAL A 93 -19.87 -7.82 9.87
N THR A 94 -19.13 -8.79 9.32
CA THR A 94 -18.37 -9.76 10.11
C THR A 94 -16.86 -9.47 10.05
N HIS A 95 -16.38 -8.88 8.96
CA HIS A 95 -14.96 -8.56 8.77
C HIS A 95 -14.80 -7.15 8.20
N ILE A 96 -13.90 -6.41 8.77
CA ILE A 96 -13.51 -5.09 8.28
C ILE A 96 -12.07 -5.15 7.76
N TYR A 97 -11.82 -4.63 6.55
CA TYR A 97 -10.50 -4.37 6.01
C TYR A 97 -10.29 -2.86 5.86
N HIS A 98 -9.46 -2.29 6.73
CA HIS A 98 -9.19 -0.85 6.71
C HIS A 98 -7.85 -0.56 6.02
N LEU A 99 -7.93 -0.23 4.71
CA LEU A 99 -6.78 0.09 3.87
C LEU A 99 -6.68 1.58 3.51
N ALA A 100 -7.78 2.33 3.66
CA ALA A 100 -7.79 3.74 3.29
C ALA A 100 -6.74 4.53 4.07
N ALA A 101 -5.85 5.18 3.36
CA ALA A 101 -4.84 6.08 3.88
C ALA A 101 -4.33 6.99 2.76
N VAL A 102 -3.83 8.17 3.12
CA VAL A 102 -3.08 9.03 2.22
C VAL A 102 -1.58 8.84 2.46
N PHE A 103 -0.80 8.65 1.38
CA PHE A 103 0.61 8.29 1.47
C PHE A 103 1.54 9.03 0.49
N TYR A 104 1.04 10.01 -0.29
CA TYR A 104 1.88 10.73 -1.23
C TYR A 104 2.82 11.73 -0.52
N LEU A 105 3.98 11.94 -1.13
CA LEU A 105 4.99 12.87 -0.63
C LEU A 105 4.51 14.31 -0.79
N GLY A 106 4.60 15.09 0.30
CA GLY A 106 4.17 16.49 0.30
C GLY A 106 2.72 16.70 0.74
N VAL A 107 2.02 15.65 1.19
CA VAL A 107 0.70 15.82 1.80
C VAL A 107 0.78 16.76 3.01
N PRO A 108 -0.10 17.77 3.15
CA PRO A 108 -0.16 18.63 4.34
C PRO A 108 -0.41 17.79 5.59
N LYS A 109 0.27 18.14 6.69
CA LYS A 109 0.20 17.38 7.94
C LYS A 109 -1.23 17.24 8.45
N GLU A 110 -2.01 18.31 8.41
CA GLU A 110 -3.41 18.35 8.85
C GLU A 110 -4.28 17.40 8.01
N THR A 111 -4.07 17.37 6.70
CA THR A 111 -4.78 16.46 5.78
C THR A 111 -4.43 15.02 6.07
N ALA A 112 -3.15 14.71 6.20
CA ALA A 112 -2.70 13.35 6.51
C ALA A 112 -3.21 12.90 7.88
N TRP A 113 -3.21 13.78 8.88
CA TRP A 113 -3.73 13.48 10.21
C TRP A 113 -5.22 13.17 10.18
N ARG A 114 -6.00 14.06 9.54
CA ARG A 114 -7.46 13.89 9.40
C ARG A 114 -7.81 12.56 8.72
N ILE A 115 -7.11 12.20 7.66
CA ILE A 115 -7.40 10.97 6.91
C ILE A 115 -6.87 9.74 7.67
N ASN A 116 -5.58 9.71 8.00
CA ASN A 116 -4.94 8.49 8.51
C ASN A 116 -5.28 8.23 9.99
N VAL A 117 -5.42 9.29 10.81
CA VAL A 117 -5.62 9.15 12.26
C VAL A 117 -7.09 9.27 12.64
N ASP A 118 -7.76 10.34 12.21
CA ASP A 118 -9.17 10.53 12.55
C ASP A 118 -10.09 9.63 11.74
N GLY A 119 -9.77 9.40 10.45
CA GLY A 119 -10.46 8.39 9.64
C GLY A 119 -10.36 6.99 10.24
N THR A 120 -9.19 6.59 10.76
CA THR A 120 -9.04 5.32 11.49
C THR A 120 -9.90 5.28 12.76
N ARG A 121 -10.02 6.41 13.50
CA ARG A 121 -10.94 6.50 14.65
C ARG A 121 -12.38 6.22 14.24
N ASN A 122 -12.87 6.82 13.15
CA ASN A 122 -14.24 6.63 12.70
C ASN A 122 -14.50 5.17 12.26
N VAL A 123 -13.51 4.51 11.65
CA VAL A 123 -13.61 3.06 11.34
C VAL A 123 -13.61 2.21 12.61
N LEU A 124 -12.89 2.59 13.66
CA LEU A 124 -12.95 1.93 14.97
C LEU A 124 -14.32 2.12 15.65
N GLU A 125 -15.00 3.25 15.45
CA GLU A 125 -16.37 3.46 15.92
C GLU A 125 -17.33 2.48 15.23
N LEU A 126 -17.31 2.40 13.89
CA LEU A 126 -18.07 1.37 13.16
C LEU A 126 -17.77 -0.05 13.68
N ALA A 127 -16.50 -0.37 13.91
CA ALA A 127 -16.10 -1.69 14.40
C ALA A 127 -16.70 -2.03 15.78
N ARG A 128 -16.88 -1.03 16.67
CA ARG A 128 -17.54 -1.20 17.97
C ARG A 128 -19.04 -1.38 17.85
N ASP A 129 -19.65 -0.72 16.86
CA ASP A 129 -21.08 -0.77 16.62
C ASP A 129 -21.53 -2.04 15.86
N CYS A 130 -20.58 -2.76 15.21
CA CYS A 130 -20.88 -4.00 14.51
C CYS A 130 -21.23 -5.14 15.48
N GLU A 131 -22.45 -5.66 15.40
CA GLU A 131 -22.99 -6.71 16.29
C GLU A 131 -22.30 -8.07 16.10
N HIS A 132 -21.79 -8.34 14.91
CA HIS A 132 -21.27 -9.66 14.51
C HIS A 132 -19.80 -9.62 14.09
N LEU A 133 -19.05 -8.60 14.49
CA LEU A 133 -17.67 -8.44 14.09
C LEU A 133 -16.80 -9.60 14.58
N ARG A 134 -16.21 -10.31 13.63
CA ARG A 134 -15.25 -11.41 13.86
C ARG A 134 -13.80 -10.93 13.73
N ARG A 135 -13.55 -9.93 12.89
CA ARG A 135 -12.20 -9.42 12.66
C ARG A 135 -12.18 -8.00 12.10
N LEU A 136 -11.35 -7.15 12.69
CA LEU A 136 -10.88 -5.90 12.10
C LEU A 136 -9.44 -6.09 11.63
N ASN A 137 -9.23 -6.04 10.33
CA ASN A 137 -7.95 -6.15 9.66
C ASN A 137 -7.43 -4.74 9.34
N TYR A 138 -6.45 -4.28 10.07
CA TYR A 138 -5.86 -2.96 9.88
C TYR A 138 -4.58 -3.01 9.06
N PHE A 139 -4.54 -2.25 7.97
CA PHE A 139 -3.33 -2.08 7.17
C PHE A 139 -2.50 -0.90 7.69
N SER A 140 -1.43 -1.22 8.36
CA SER A 140 -0.36 -0.31 8.74
C SER A 140 0.77 -0.35 7.71
N THR A 141 1.99 -0.13 8.12
CA THR A 141 3.21 -0.23 7.31
C THR A 141 4.41 -0.56 8.20
N CYS A 142 5.42 -1.23 7.66
CA CYS A 142 6.70 -1.41 8.36
C CYS A 142 7.37 -0.07 8.69
N HIS A 143 7.06 0.98 7.92
CA HIS A 143 7.67 2.31 8.10
C HIS A 143 7.21 3.06 9.36
N VAL A 144 6.26 2.53 10.15
CA VAL A 144 5.98 3.04 11.51
C VAL A 144 7.20 2.93 12.44
N SER A 145 8.19 2.15 12.06
CA SER A 145 9.49 2.06 12.74
C SER A 145 10.33 3.34 12.64
N GLY A 146 9.95 4.30 11.76
CA GLY A 146 10.66 5.54 11.59
C GLY A 146 12.13 5.37 11.23
N ASP A 147 13.00 6.10 11.93
CA ASP A 147 14.46 6.12 11.71
C ASP A 147 15.23 4.99 12.43
N ARG A 148 14.53 4.04 13.06
CA ARG A 148 15.17 2.91 13.76
C ARG A 148 16.01 2.06 12.82
N LEU A 149 17.16 1.60 13.31
CA LEU A 149 18.10 0.74 12.61
C LEU A 149 18.16 -0.64 13.26
N GLY A 150 18.69 -1.61 12.52
CA GLY A 150 18.85 -3.00 12.98
C GLY A 150 17.57 -3.81 12.86
N VAL A 151 17.41 -4.79 13.75
CA VAL A 151 16.25 -5.69 13.73
C VAL A 151 15.06 -5.03 14.40
N ILE A 152 13.91 -5.08 13.73
CA ILE A 152 12.64 -4.51 14.18
C ILE A 152 11.64 -5.65 14.30
N ALA A 153 11.10 -5.87 15.50
CA ALA A 153 10.17 -6.95 15.78
C ALA A 153 8.70 -6.56 15.48
N GLU A 154 7.84 -7.56 15.29
CA GLU A 154 6.43 -7.36 14.95
C GLU A 154 5.61 -6.79 16.11
N ASP A 155 6.00 -7.07 17.35
CA ASP A 155 5.35 -6.57 18.57
C ASP A 155 5.79 -5.17 18.99
N GLU A 156 6.86 -4.64 18.39
CA GLU A 156 7.35 -3.30 18.67
C GLU A 156 6.57 -2.24 17.91
N LEU A 157 6.21 -1.15 18.58
CA LEU A 157 5.65 0.04 17.94
C LEU A 157 6.31 1.31 18.46
N ASP A 158 6.11 1.66 19.72
CA ASP A 158 6.62 2.89 20.33
C ASP A 158 7.98 2.63 21.01
N CYS A 159 9.05 3.03 20.34
CA CYS A 159 10.42 2.89 20.80
C CYS A 159 11.15 4.24 20.82
N GLY A 160 10.41 5.36 20.76
CA GLY A 160 10.98 6.71 20.77
C GLY A 160 11.60 7.14 19.43
N GLN A 161 11.21 6.50 18.31
CA GLN A 161 11.70 6.81 16.97
C GLN A 161 11.25 8.17 16.47
N ALA A 162 12.07 8.79 15.62
CA ALA A 162 11.69 9.94 14.81
C ALA A 162 11.16 9.46 13.43
N PHE A 163 10.33 10.29 12.79
CA PHE A 163 9.72 9.97 11.51
C PHE A 163 10.32 10.79 10.37
N ARG A 164 10.55 10.16 9.24
CA ARG A 164 11.13 10.80 8.06
C ARG A 164 10.13 11.66 7.29
N ASN A 165 8.84 11.37 7.44
CA ASN A 165 7.77 12.09 6.77
C ASN A 165 6.44 11.97 7.54
N VAL A 166 5.48 12.78 7.14
CA VAL A 166 4.15 12.87 7.75
C VAL A 166 3.36 11.54 7.62
N TYR A 167 3.59 10.77 6.55
CA TYR A 167 2.93 9.47 6.39
C TYR A 167 3.32 8.49 7.49
N GLU A 168 4.63 8.32 7.75
CA GLU A 168 5.13 7.44 8.81
C GLU A 168 4.59 7.86 10.18
N GLU A 169 4.63 9.16 10.49
CA GLU A 169 4.13 9.73 11.74
C GLU A 169 2.63 9.45 11.92
N THR A 170 1.82 9.73 10.89
CA THR A 170 0.36 9.55 11.01
C THR A 170 -0.06 8.09 11.03
N LYS A 171 0.62 7.20 10.29
CA LYS A 171 0.39 5.75 10.36
C LYS A 171 0.75 5.17 11.73
N PHE A 172 1.84 5.65 12.34
CA PHE A 172 2.22 5.31 13.70
C PHE A 172 1.12 5.69 14.72
N HIS A 173 0.65 6.93 14.68
CA HIS A 173 -0.41 7.38 15.59
C HIS A 173 -1.75 6.68 15.37
N ALA A 174 -2.07 6.34 14.13
CA ALA A 174 -3.24 5.54 13.81
C ALA A 174 -3.10 4.13 14.39
N GLU A 175 -1.93 3.49 14.24
CA GLU A 175 -1.69 2.16 14.80
C GLU A 175 -1.69 2.14 16.32
N GLN A 176 -1.21 3.20 17.00
CA GLN A 176 -1.37 3.32 18.45
C GLN A 176 -2.85 3.27 18.88
N ARG A 177 -3.76 3.91 18.11
CA ARG A 177 -5.21 3.84 18.38
C ARG A 177 -5.76 2.43 18.17
N ILE A 178 -5.32 1.76 17.12
CA ILE A 178 -5.68 0.38 16.80
C ILE A 178 -5.20 -0.57 17.90
N GLN A 179 -3.95 -0.47 18.35
CA GLN A 179 -3.42 -1.32 19.43
C GLN A 179 -4.19 -1.13 20.75
N ARG A 180 -4.55 0.11 21.09
CA ARG A 180 -5.40 0.36 22.28
C ARG A 180 -6.78 -0.26 22.16
N ALA A 181 -7.36 -0.27 20.95
CA ALA A 181 -8.68 -0.87 20.70
C ALA A 181 -8.63 -2.41 20.68
N ALA A 182 -7.48 -3.03 20.48
CA ALA A 182 -7.32 -4.48 20.47
C ALA A 182 -7.63 -5.14 21.82
N ALA A 183 -7.68 -4.37 22.92
CA ALA A 183 -8.16 -4.85 24.22
C ALA A 183 -9.67 -5.22 24.22
N SER A 184 -10.47 -4.66 23.29
CA SER A 184 -11.92 -4.86 23.22
C SER A 184 -12.44 -5.30 21.86
N LEU A 185 -11.62 -5.29 20.83
CA LEU A 185 -11.98 -5.68 19.46
C LEU A 185 -11.05 -6.78 18.92
N PRO A 186 -11.57 -7.69 18.11
CA PRO A 186 -10.77 -8.76 17.49
C PRO A 186 -9.92 -8.20 16.33
N ILE A 187 -8.79 -7.58 16.64
CA ILE A 187 -7.95 -6.86 15.68
C ILE A 187 -6.77 -7.72 15.22
N THR A 188 -6.44 -7.61 13.93
CA THR A 188 -5.20 -8.08 13.33
C THR A 188 -4.54 -6.92 12.60
N ILE A 189 -3.23 -6.71 12.80
CA ILE A 189 -2.47 -5.61 12.22
C ILE A 189 -1.52 -6.18 11.16
N PHE A 190 -1.61 -5.64 9.94
CA PHE A 190 -0.69 -5.96 8.85
C PHE A 190 0.24 -4.78 8.58
N ARG A 191 1.52 -5.02 8.59
CA ARG A 191 2.57 -4.04 8.25
C ARG A 191 3.30 -4.51 6.99
N PRO A 192 2.74 -4.27 5.79
CA PRO A 192 3.52 -4.46 4.58
C PRO A 192 4.67 -3.45 4.53
N CYS A 193 5.79 -3.86 3.93
CA CYS A 193 6.82 -2.93 3.49
C CYS A 193 6.40 -2.28 2.17
N SER A 194 7.33 -1.79 1.34
CA SER A 194 6.98 -1.18 0.07
C SER A 194 6.35 -2.23 -0.86
N VAL A 195 5.05 -2.11 -1.10
CA VAL A 195 4.31 -3.03 -1.97
C VAL A 195 4.58 -2.69 -3.42
N VAL A 196 5.07 -3.66 -4.17
CA VAL A 196 5.38 -3.56 -5.60
C VAL A 196 4.36 -4.32 -6.45
N GLY A 197 4.53 -4.32 -7.78
CA GLY A 197 3.63 -4.97 -8.72
C GLY A 197 3.45 -6.47 -8.45
N ASP A 198 2.50 -7.06 -9.17
CA ASP A 198 2.24 -8.50 -9.15
C ASP A 198 3.50 -9.27 -9.59
N SER A 199 3.87 -10.31 -8.85
CA SER A 199 5.11 -11.07 -9.08
C SER A 199 5.16 -11.79 -10.43
N ARG A 200 4.02 -12.02 -11.09
CA ARG A 200 3.92 -12.73 -12.36
C ARG A 200 3.84 -11.79 -13.56
N THR A 201 3.17 -10.64 -13.40
CA THR A 201 2.88 -9.70 -14.49
C THR A 201 3.66 -8.40 -14.40
N GLY A 202 4.18 -8.07 -13.23
CA GLY A 202 4.79 -6.76 -12.94
C GLY A 202 3.79 -5.62 -12.79
N GLU A 203 2.48 -5.88 -12.98
CA GLU A 203 1.45 -4.85 -13.01
C GLU A 203 1.35 -4.06 -11.71
N ILE A 204 1.44 -2.74 -11.83
CA ILE A 204 1.26 -1.78 -10.75
C ILE A 204 0.47 -0.57 -11.26
N ASP A 205 -0.32 0.05 -10.40
CA ASP A 205 -1.15 1.20 -10.79
C ASP A 205 -0.34 2.50 -10.85
N ARG A 206 0.60 2.68 -9.91
CA ARG A 206 1.43 3.89 -9.80
C ARG A 206 2.89 3.53 -9.53
N PHE A 207 3.79 4.26 -10.16
CA PHE A 207 5.23 4.10 -9.93
C PHE A 207 5.67 5.01 -8.79
N GLU A 208 5.82 4.48 -7.59
CA GLU A 208 6.22 5.21 -6.39
C GLU A 208 7.39 4.51 -5.68
N GLY A 209 8.06 5.22 -4.77
CA GLY A 209 9.12 4.66 -3.93
C GLY A 209 10.25 3.97 -4.73
N PRO A 210 10.50 2.67 -4.54
CA PRO A 210 11.58 1.93 -5.21
C PRO A 210 11.51 1.94 -6.74
N TYR A 211 10.30 2.11 -7.32
CA TYR A 211 10.12 2.19 -8.77
C TYR A 211 10.83 3.38 -9.40
N TYR A 212 10.95 4.52 -8.68
CA TYR A 212 11.67 5.67 -9.23
C TYR A 212 13.13 5.36 -9.54
N LEU A 213 13.80 4.56 -8.71
CA LEU A 213 15.15 4.10 -9.02
C LEU A 213 15.18 3.19 -10.26
N GLY A 214 14.22 2.27 -10.35
CA GLY A 214 14.05 1.41 -11.52
C GLY A 214 13.77 2.22 -12.78
N ILE A 215 12.85 3.18 -12.73
CA ILE A 215 12.52 4.08 -13.84
C ILE A 215 13.74 4.87 -14.30
N LEU A 216 14.45 5.52 -13.37
CA LEU A 216 15.66 6.27 -13.70
C LEU A 216 16.71 5.40 -14.37
N LEU A 217 16.91 4.17 -13.89
CA LEU A 217 17.84 3.23 -14.49
C LEU A 217 17.40 2.78 -15.89
N VAL A 218 16.13 2.49 -16.07
CA VAL A 218 15.57 2.04 -17.35
C VAL A 218 15.57 3.16 -18.38
N THR A 219 15.27 4.40 -17.99
CA THR A 219 15.05 5.54 -18.91
C THR A 219 16.27 6.40 -19.12
N SER A 220 17.30 6.36 -18.23
CA SER A 220 18.52 7.14 -18.41
C SER A 220 19.23 6.76 -19.73
N PRO A 221 19.91 7.70 -20.42
CA PRO A 221 20.70 7.39 -21.61
C PRO A 221 21.73 6.30 -21.33
N LEU A 222 21.95 5.38 -22.28
CA LEU A 222 22.87 4.24 -22.17
C LEU A 222 24.30 4.63 -21.76
N VAL A 223 24.70 5.86 -22.06
CA VAL A 223 26.07 6.37 -21.87
C VAL A 223 26.29 6.95 -20.47
N MET A 224 25.24 7.28 -19.73
CA MET A 224 25.38 7.92 -18.42
C MET A 224 25.22 6.88 -17.30
N PRO A 225 26.34 6.45 -16.67
CA PRO A 225 26.25 5.60 -15.51
C PRO A 225 25.67 6.41 -14.33
N MET A 226 24.50 6.01 -13.82
CA MET A 226 23.95 6.63 -12.64
C MET A 226 24.58 6.04 -11.39
N PRO A 227 25.25 6.83 -10.55
CA PRO A 227 25.84 6.32 -9.33
C PRO A 227 24.75 5.98 -8.29
N LEU A 228 24.92 4.83 -7.65
CA LEU A 228 24.05 4.49 -6.51
C LEU A 228 24.43 5.40 -5.33
N PRO A 229 23.46 6.12 -4.75
CA PRO A 229 23.72 6.94 -3.59
C PRO A 229 24.03 6.09 -2.34
N GLY A 230 25.16 6.34 -1.71
CA GLY A 230 25.62 5.56 -0.56
C GLY A 230 26.34 4.28 -0.95
N ASN A 231 26.47 3.34 0.01
CA ASN A 231 27.13 2.05 -0.21
C ASN A 231 26.16 0.95 -0.71
N GLY A 232 24.85 1.20 -0.62
CA GLY A 232 23.79 0.29 -1.05
C GLY A 232 23.72 -1.04 -0.32
N VAL A 233 24.33 -1.15 0.88
CA VAL A 233 24.30 -2.40 1.67
C VAL A 233 22.96 -2.62 2.39
N ALA A 234 22.15 -1.57 2.56
CA ALA A 234 20.86 -1.68 3.21
C ALA A 234 19.92 -2.63 2.43
N PRO A 235 19.10 -3.43 3.14
CA PRO A 235 18.12 -4.28 2.51
C PRO A 235 17.04 -3.43 1.80
N LEU A 236 16.68 -3.79 0.59
CA LEU A 236 15.53 -3.19 -0.09
C LEU A 236 14.27 -3.96 0.28
N ASN A 237 13.53 -3.43 1.25
CA ASN A 237 12.33 -4.08 1.75
C ASN A 237 11.14 -3.82 0.81
N VAL A 238 10.92 -4.74 -0.12
CA VAL A 238 9.81 -4.73 -1.08
C VAL A 238 9.10 -6.07 -1.09
N VAL A 239 7.78 -6.06 -1.35
CA VAL A 239 6.97 -7.28 -1.49
C VAL A 239 5.98 -7.16 -2.63
N PRO A 240 5.69 -8.23 -3.37
CA PRO A 240 4.72 -8.18 -4.45
C PRO A 240 3.28 -8.21 -3.90
N VAL A 241 2.38 -7.50 -4.58
CA VAL A 241 0.99 -7.32 -4.13
C VAL A 241 0.21 -8.62 -4.04
N ASP A 242 0.46 -9.58 -4.93
CA ASP A 242 -0.20 -10.88 -4.93
C ASP A 242 0.14 -11.72 -3.69
N TYR A 243 1.39 -11.63 -3.18
CA TYR A 243 1.74 -12.21 -1.89
C TYR A 243 1.01 -11.51 -0.74
N VAL A 244 1.01 -10.17 -0.73
CA VAL A 244 0.34 -9.39 0.33
C VAL A 244 -1.14 -9.78 0.42
N VAL A 245 -1.85 -9.84 -0.70
CA VAL A 245 -3.28 -10.19 -0.75
C VAL A 245 -3.53 -11.59 -0.20
N LYS A 246 -2.77 -12.59 -0.65
CA LYS A 246 -2.92 -13.98 -0.18
C LYS A 246 -2.59 -14.14 1.30
N ALA A 247 -1.49 -13.52 1.76
CA ALA A 247 -1.10 -13.57 3.16
C ALA A 247 -2.15 -12.92 4.06
N VAL A 248 -2.64 -11.73 3.69
CA VAL A 248 -3.70 -11.03 4.43
C VAL A 248 -4.96 -11.88 4.49
N TRP A 249 -5.41 -12.44 3.36
CA TRP A 249 -6.60 -13.30 3.33
C TRP A 249 -6.46 -14.47 4.30
N THR A 250 -5.38 -15.23 4.21
CA THR A 250 -5.14 -16.39 5.06
C THR A 250 -5.05 -16.02 6.53
N LEU A 251 -4.25 -15.02 6.87
CA LEU A 251 -4.06 -14.59 8.26
C LEU A 251 -5.33 -13.98 8.85
N SER A 252 -6.15 -13.27 8.06
CA SER A 252 -7.40 -12.69 8.52
C SER A 252 -8.45 -13.72 8.95
N HIS A 253 -8.33 -14.96 8.45
CA HIS A 253 -9.21 -16.07 8.80
C HIS A 253 -8.62 -17.02 9.85
N ASP A 254 -7.35 -16.87 10.22
CA ASP A 254 -6.73 -17.68 11.28
C ASP A 254 -7.10 -17.10 12.66
N PRO A 255 -7.77 -17.87 13.54
CA PRO A 255 -8.11 -17.41 14.89
C PRO A 255 -6.89 -16.98 15.72
N ARG A 256 -5.72 -17.59 15.48
CA ARG A 256 -4.47 -17.29 16.17
C ARG A 256 -3.90 -15.90 15.82
N ALA A 257 -4.38 -15.28 14.75
CA ALA A 257 -3.93 -13.97 14.31
C ALA A 257 -4.59 -12.80 15.07
N VAL A 258 -5.61 -13.07 15.88
CA VAL A 258 -6.26 -12.04 16.71
C VAL A 258 -5.27 -11.47 17.71
N GLY A 259 -5.22 -10.14 17.79
CA GLY A 259 -4.32 -9.42 18.70
C GLY A 259 -2.85 -9.39 18.25
N ARG A 260 -2.53 -9.96 17.08
CA ARG A 260 -1.14 -10.02 16.58
C ARG A 260 -0.90 -9.03 15.45
N THR A 261 0.36 -8.66 15.31
CA THR A 261 0.90 -7.84 14.22
C THR A 261 1.74 -8.72 13.31
N PHE A 262 1.65 -8.48 12.00
CA PHE A 262 2.32 -9.25 10.95
C PHE A 262 3.12 -8.33 10.04
N HIS A 263 4.44 -8.51 9.98
CA HIS A 263 5.28 -7.88 8.97
C HIS A 263 5.18 -8.66 7.66
N LEU A 264 4.57 -8.06 6.65
CA LEU A 264 4.51 -8.65 5.31
C LEU A 264 5.73 -8.17 4.52
N VAL A 265 6.82 -8.92 4.63
CA VAL A 265 8.15 -8.59 4.12
C VAL A 265 8.79 -9.79 3.43
N ASP A 266 9.80 -9.56 2.60
CA ASP A 266 10.71 -10.63 2.17
C ASP A 266 11.60 -11.01 3.36
N PRO A 267 11.60 -12.26 3.84
CA PRO A 267 12.45 -12.67 4.96
C PRO A 267 13.95 -12.61 4.64
N ASN A 268 14.33 -12.55 3.36
CA ASN A 268 15.70 -12.48 2.89
C ASN A 268 15.86 -11.37 1.83
N PRO A 269 15.67 -10.10 2.18
CA PRO A 269 15.65 -9.01 1.22
C PRO A 269 17.02 -8.81 0.58
N MET A 270 17.03 -8.57 -0.73
CA MET A 270 18.26 -8.21 -1.45
C MET A 270 18.73 -6.82 -1.02
N SER A 271 20.04 -6.60 -0.99
CA SER A 271 20.59 -5.25 -0.79
C SER A 271 20.24 -4.33 -1.96
N ALA A 272 20.08 -3.05 -1.69
CA ALA A 272 19.79 -2.04 -2.70
C ALA A 272 20.83 -2.05 -3.83
N ARG A 273 22.11 -2.30 -3.50
CA ARG A 273 23.19 -2.46 -4.50
C ARG A 273 22.93 -3.64 -5.43
N ARG A 274 22.56 -4.80 -4.88
CA ARG A 274 22.33 -5.99 -5.69
C ARG A 274 21.13 -5.84 -6.62
N VAL A 275 20.08 -5.19 -6.14
CA VAL A 275 18.91 -4.85 -6.98
C VAL A 275 19.30 -3.88 -8.09
N TYR A 276 20.07 -2.84 -7.76
CA TYR A 276 20.59 -1.88 -8.72
C TYR A 276 21.43 -2.57 -9.82
N GLU A 277 22.38 -3.44 -9.43
CA GLU A 277 23.23 -4.20 -10.35
C GLU A 277 22.37 -5.04 -11.30
N ARG A 278 21.38 -5.77 -10.78
CA ARG A 278 20.47 -6.59 -11.58
C ARG A 278 19.66 -5.77 -12.58
N ILE A 279 19.09 -4.63 -12.16
CA ILE A 279 18.32 -3.76 -13.08
C ILE A 279 19.25 -3.20 -14.16
N ALA A 280 20.48 -2.81 -13.82
CA ALA A 280 21.44 -2.30 -14.78
C ALA A 280 21.87 -3.38 -15.81
N GLU A 281 22.15 -4.60 -15.35
CA GLU A 281 22.42 -5.75 -16.22
C GLU A 281 21.31 -5.99 -17.23
N GLN A 282 20.06 -6.07 -16.77
CA GLN A 282 18.88 -6.26 -17.61
C GLN A 282 18.62 -5.10 -18.58
N SER A 283 19.03 -3.89 -18.17
CA SER A 283 18.90 -2.68 -18.97
C SER A 283 20.08 -2.48 -19.93
N ASN A 284 21.02 -3.42 -19.97
CA ASN A 284 22.25 -3.38 -20.75
C ASN A 284 23.06 -2.10 -20.48
N LYS A 285 23.12 -1.66 -19.21
CA LYS A 285 23.77 -0.44 -18.77
C LYS A 285 25.05 -0.72 -18.03
N LYS A 286 26.04 0.16 -18.26
CA LYS A 286 27.32 0.07 -17.54
C LYS A 286 27.13 0.56 -16.12
N LEU A 287 27.58 -0.24 -15.17
CA LEU A 287 27.65 0.17 -13.75
C LEU A 287 28.73 1.24 -13.56
N PRO A 288 28.48 2.28 -12.76
CA PRO A 288 29.51 3.24 -12.41
C PRO A 288 30.61 2.55 -11.59
N ARG A 289 31.86 2.93 -11.89
CA ARG A 289 33.03 2.40 -11.17
C ARG A 289 33.29 3.13 -9.83
N PHE A 290 32.49 4.13 -9.51
CA PHE A 290 32.63 4.93 -8.28
C PHE A 290 31.30 5.01 -7.54
N ASN A 291 31.38 5.10 -6.21
CA ASN A 291 30.24 5.33 -5.36
C ASN A 291 30.16 6.83 -5.05
N LEU A 292 28.97 7.43 -5.19
CA LEU A 292 28.73 8.77 -4.68
C LEU A 292 28.32 8.66 -3.20
N SER A 293 28.93 9.48 -2.33
CA SER A 293 28.42 9.56 -0.96
C SER A 293 26.98 10.05 -0.97
N ALA A 294 26.15 9.55 -0.02
CA ALA A 294 24.75 9.97 0.07
C ALA A 294 24.59 11.49 0.21
N ARG A 295 25.55 12.15 0.89
CA ARG A 295 25.61 13.63 1.02
C ARG A 295 25.89 14.30 -0.32
N ALA A 296 26.85 13.80 -1.10
CA ALA A 296 27.16 14.36 -2.41
C ALA A 296 25.99 14.19 -3.39
N ALA A 297 25.31 13.03 -3.37
CA ALA A 297 24.11 12.79 -4.15
C ALA A 297 22.96 13.75 -3.76
N ASP A 298 22.73 13.96 -2.47
CA ASP A 298 21.70 14.93 -1.99
C ASP A 298 22.02 16.36 -2.42
N VAL A 299 23.27 16.80 -2.31
CA VAL A 299 23.71 18.14 -2.78
C VAL A 299 23.53 18.29 -4.28
N MET A 300 23.92 17.27 -5.07
CA MET A 300 23.77 17.31 -6.52
C MET A 300 22.29 17.41 -6.95
N MET A 301 21.39 16.69 -6.25
CA MET A 301 19.94 16.75 -6.53
C MET A 301 19.25 18.03 -6.04
N ARG A 302 19.96 18.90 -5.29
CA ARG A 302 19.47 20.24 -4.92
C ARG A 302 19.79 21.30 -5.96
N LEU A 303 20.53 20.98 -7.01
CA LEU A 303 20.78 21.92 -8.09
C LEU A 303 19.46 22.30 -8.79
N PRO A 304 19.22 23.60 -9.04
CA PRO A 304 17.91 24.10 -9.52
C PRO A 304 17.41 23.42 -10.79
N VAL A 305 18.35 23.00 -11.68
CA VAL A 305 18.04 22.28 -12.93
C VAL A 305 17.53 20.86 -12.68
N LEU A 306 17.98 20.22 -11.57
CA LEU A 306 17.62 18.84 -11.23
C LEU A 306 16.53 18.76 -10.15
N GLU A 307 16.22 19.85 -9.47
CA GLU A 307 15.33 19.85 -8.31
C GLU A 307 13.92 19.37 -8.63
N LYS A 308 13.33 19.83 -9.74
CA LYS A 308 11.98 19.39 -10.15
C LYS A 308 11.93 17.91 -10.53
N LEU A 309 12.97 17.41 -11.19
CA LEU A 309 13.11 16.00 -11.57
C LEU A 309 13.49 15.09 -10.39
N ALA A 310 14.19 15.64 -9.38
CA ALA A 310 14.80 14.86 -8.32
C ALA A 310 13.99 14.76 -7.03
N ARG A 311 12.91 15.53 -6.86
CA ARG A 311 12.10 15.50 -5.63
C ARG A 311 11.59 14.11 -5.24
N PRO A 312 10.95 13.35 -6.12
CA PRO A 312 10.48 12.00 -5.78
C PRO A 312 11.64 11.03 -5.50
N GLN A 313 12.74 11.19 -6.23
CA GLN A 313 13.92 10.35 -6.10
C GLN A 313 14.66 10.58 -4.78
N ARG A 314 14.69 11.83 -4.29
CA ARG A 314 15.31 12.16 -2.99
C ARG A 314 14.63 11.46 -1.83
N ALA A 315 13.31 11.40 -1.85
CA ALA A 315 12.57 10.67 -0.83
C ALA A 315 12.86 9.17 -0.85
N ALA A 316 12.98 8.57 -2.04
CA ALA A 316 13.35 7.17 -2.20
C ALA A 316 14.76 6.87 -1.66
N LEU A 317 15.71 7.83 -1.74
CA LEU A 317 17.07 7.67 -1.22
C LEU A 317 17.14 7.44 0.29
N GLY A 318 16.21 8.02 1.04
CA GLY A 318 16.12 7.79 2.49
C GLY A 318 15.87 6.32 2.83
N TYR A 319 15.15 5.61 1.98
CA TYR A 319 14.85 4.18 2.17
C TYR A 319 15.96 3.26 1.65
N VAL A 320 16.66 3.64 0.59
CA VAL A 320 17.75 2.85 -0.02
C VAL A 320 18.95 2.67 0.92
N ASN A 321 19.17 3.63 1.82
CA ASN A 321 20.28 3.60 2.77
C ASN A 321 19.85 3.28 4.21
N HIS A 322 18.59 2.92 4.42
CA HIS A 322 18.04 2.64 5.74
C HIS A 322 18.25 1.18 6.12
N LEU A 323 19.16 0.94 7.10
CA LEU A 323 19.49 -0.40 7.56
C LEU A 323 18.46 -0.90 8.56
N ALA A 324 17.25 -1.21 8.09
CA ALA A 324 16.18 -1.84 8.87
C ALA A 324 15.95 -3.26 8.38
N ILE A 325 15.93 -4.22 9.30
CA ILE A 325 15.66 -5.63 9.07
C ILE A 325 14.38 -5.97 9.83
N TYR A 326 13.30 -6.17 9.11
CA TYR A 326 12.01 -6.47 9.71
C TYR A 326 11.91 -7.96 10.01
N ASN A 327 11.80 -8.31 11.28
CA ASN A 327 11.49 -9.67 11.71
C ASN A 327 10.04 -9.99 11.28
N CYS A 328 9.82 -11.19 10.73
CA CYS A 328 8.49 -11.63 10.29
C CYS A 328 8.13 -13.02 10.88
N HIS A 329 8.53 -13.26 12.11
CA HIS A 329 8.34 -14.55 12.79
C HIS A 329 6.86 -14.93 12.88
N ASN A 330 5.99 -14.01 13.30
CA ASN A 330 4.55 -14.23 13.37
C ASN A 330 3.97 -14.61 12.01
N THR A 331 4.41 -13.88 10.96
CA THR A 331 3.96 -14.14 9.59
C THR A 331 4.39 -15.51 9.12
N LEU A 332 5.65 -15.89 9.32
CA LEU A 332 6.18 -17.20 8.92
C LEU A 332 5.53 -18.33 9.70
N GLU A 333 5.33 -18.16 11.01
CA GLU A 333 4.68 -19.15 11.86
C GLU A 333 3.27 -19.50 11.40
N LEU A 334 2.41 -18.48 11.13
CA LEU A 334 1.02 -18.73 10.79
C LEU A 334 0.82 -19.06 9.30
N LEU A 335 1.75 -18.73 8.44
CA LEU A 335 1.71 -19.14 7.02
C LEU A 335 2.39 -20.49 6.79
N ASP A 336 3.06 -21.07 7.79
CA ASP A 336 3.65 -22.39 7.63
C ASP A 336 2.58 -23.45 7.31
N GLY A 337 2.88 -24.35 6.37
CA GLY A 337 1.94 -25.35 5.88
C GLY A 337 0.84 -24.85 4.95
N THR A 338 0.63 -23.53 4.78
CA THR A 338 -0.40 -22.97 3.89
C THR A 338 0.02 -22.94 2.41
N GLY A 339 1.30 -23.12 2.12
CA GLY A 339 1.86 -22.94 0.77
C GLY A 339 2.09 -21.48 0.37
N ILE A 340 1.71 -20.50 1.20
CA ILE A 340 1.90 -19.08 0.92
C ILE A 340 3.27 -18.65 1.44
N ARG A 341 4.13 -18.20 0.52
CA ARG A 341 5.47 -17.70 0.83
C ARG A 341 5.74 -16.43 0.03
N CYS A 342 6.45 -15.49 0.63
CA CYS A 342 6.96 -14.34 -0.10
C CYS A 342 8.00 -14.82 -1.14
N PRO A 343 7.78 -14.60 -2.45
CA PRO A 343 8.77 -14.95 -3.44
C PRO A 343 9.99 -14.03 -3.29
N PRO A 344 11.22 -14.55 -3.40
CA PRO A 344 12.41 -13.70 -3.36
C PRO A 344 12.40 -12.71 -4.51
N LEU A 345 12.79 -11.45 -4.27
CA LEU A 345 12.76 -10.38 -5.26
C LEU A 345 13.45 -10.76 -6.57
N ALA A 346 14.54 -11.54 -6.49
CA ALA A 346 15.27 -12.01 -7.68
C ALA A 346 14.41 -12.84 -8.64
N SER A 347 13.33 -13.46 -8.20
CA SER A 347 12.47 -14.31 -9.04
C SER A 347 11.45 -13.54 -9.87
N TYR A 348 11.16 -12.29 -9.51
CA TYR A 348 10.15 -11.48 -10.21
C TYR A 348 10.62 -10.07 -10.61
N LEU A 349 11.88 -9.73 -10.33
CA LEU A 349 12.44 -8.44 -10.69
C LEU A 349 12.37 -8.19 -12.22
N ASP A 350 12.55 -9.23 -13.01
CA ASP A 350 12.51 -9.18 -14.47
C ASP A 350 11.13 -8.74 -14.98
N GLN A 351 10.07 -9.26 -14.37
CA GLN A 351 8.68 -8.89 -14.67
C GLN A 351 8.41 -7.42 -14.34
N LEU A 352 8.88 -6.96 -13.16
CA LEU A 352 8.75 -5.55 -12.78
C LEU A 352 9.45 -4.62 -13.75
N VAL A 353 10.69 -4.95 -14.14
CA VAL A 353 11.49 -4.16 -15.10
C VAL A 353 10.84 -4.17 -16.49
N ALA A 354 10.38 -5.34 -16.95
CA ALA A 354 9.71 -5.47 -18.24
C ALA A 354 8.41 -4.62 -18.29
N TYR A 355 7.61 -4.66 -17.23
CA TYR A 355 6.40 -3.86 -17.12
C TYR A 355 6.69 -2.34 -17.16
N VAL A 356 7.69 -1.88 -16.41
CA VAL A 356 8.13 -0.47 -16.41
C VAL A 356 8.54 -0.05 -17.83
N ARG A 357 9.35 -0.85 -18.53
CA ARG A 357 9.79 -0.57 -19.90
C ARG A 357 8.62 -0.44 -20.86
N GLU A 358 7.69 -1.37 -20.80
CA GLU A 358 6.53 -1.39 -21.67
C GLU A 358 5.63 -0.17 -21.44
N GLN A 359 5.35 0.19 -20.19
CA GLN A 359 4.59 1.38 -19.85
C GLN A 359 5.26 2.67 -20.33
N TYR A 360 6.59 2.71 -20.25
CA TYR A 360 7.37 3.85 -20.75
C TYR A 360 7.35 3.94 -22.26
N ARG A 361 7.44 2.80 -22.96
CA ARG A 361 7.33 2.73 -24.42
C ARG A 361 5.98 3.23 -24.91
N GLN A 362 4.89 2.72 -24.32
CA GLN A 362 3.52 3.12 -24.67
C GLN A 362 3.27 4.61 -24.44
N ARG A 363 3.82 5.18 -23.37
CA ARG A 363 3.71 6.64 -23.11
C ARG A 363 4.45 7.45 -24.14
N ARG A 364 5.67 7.04 -24.49
CA ARG A 364 6.48 7.73 -25.50
C ARG A 364 5.84 7.68 -26.89
N GLU A 365 5.22 6.57 -27.26
CA GLU A 365 4.45 6.44 -28.48
C GLU A 365 3.24 7.38 -28.51
N ARG A 366 2.51 7.52 -27.39
CA ARG A 366 1.40 8.47 -27.26
C ARG A 366 1.87 9.94 -27.25
N SER A 367 3.02 10.25 -26.65
CA SER A 367 3.59 11.60 -26.60
C SER A 367 4.20 12.03 -27.92
N SER A 368 4.64 11.10 -28.78
CA SER A 368 5.12 11.45 -30.12
C SER A 368 4.00 11.84 -31.09
N GLU A 369 2.75 11.61 -30.72
CA GLU A 369 1.56 12.12 -31.42
C GLU A 369 1.19 13.55 -30.97
N VAL A 370 1.77 14.07 -29.86
CA VAL A 370 1.57 15.43 -29.33
C VAL A 370 2.93 15.98 -28.88
N GLU A 371 3.39 17.01 -29.58
CA GLU A 371 4.64 17.76 -29.47
C GLU A 371 5.26 17.84 -28.06
N ASP A 372 6.33 17.12 -27.75
CA ASP A 372 7.62 17.59 -27.19
C ASP A 372 8.62 16.42 -26.99
N PRO A 373 9.76 16.35 -27.71
CA PRO A 373 10.75 15.27 -27.55
C PRO A 373 11.61 15.37 -26.30
N LEU A 374 11.46 16.40 -25.45
CA LEU A 374 12.30 16.69 -24.31
C LEU A 374 11.57 16.68 -22.94
N ASP A 375 10.30 16.32 -22.91
CA ASP A 375 9.61 16.19 -21.63
C ASP A 375 10.06 14.92 -20.88
N LEU A 376 11.13 15.06 -20.09
CA LEU A 376 11.61 14.08 -19.12
C LEU A 376 10.82 14.14 -17.82
N SER A 377 9.75 14.91 -17.75
CA SER A 377 8.90 15.00 -16.58
C SER A 377 8.30 13.62 -16.31
N PRO A 378 8.29 13.15 -15.04
CA PRO A 378 7.40 12.06 -14.69
C PRO A 378 5.98 12.48 -15.10
N PRO A 379 5.16 11.54 -15.61
CA PRO A 379 3.81 11.88 -16.03
C PRO A 379 3.12 12.68 -14.92
N PRO A 380 2.34 13.70 -15.26
CA PRO A 380 1.49 14.32 -14.27
C PRO A 380 0.75 13.18 -13.56
N LEU A 381 0.78 13.20 -12.24
CA LEU A 381 -0.12 12.39 -11.44
C LEU A 381 -1.49 12.71 -12.00
N GLU A 382 -2.15 11.71 -12.63
CA GLU A 382 -3.50 11.95 -13.17
C GLU A 382 -4.28 12.64 -12.07
N ASP A 383 -4.61 13.90 -12.30
CA ASP A 383 -5.28 14.85 -11.44
C ASP A 383 -5.24 14.48 -9.95
N ASP A 384 -4.22 14.95 -9.24
CA ASP A 384 -4.24 14.96 -7.79
C ASP A 384 -5.40 15.89 -7.39
N PRO A 385 -6.48 15.37 -6.79
CA PRO A 385 -7.65 16.19 -6.45
C PRO A 385 -7.34 17.25 -5.38
N SER A 386 -6.10 17.38 -4.94
CA SER A 386 -5.65 18.44 -4.03
C SER A 386 -5.38 19.78 -4.75
N ASP A 387 -5.33 19.81 -6.08
CA ASP A 387 -5.18 21.03 -6.87
C ASP A 387 -6.52 21.78 -7.13
N ALA A 388 -7.62 21.31 -6.57
CA ALA A 388 -8.85 22.09 -6.55
C ALA A 388 -8.66 23.28 -5.59
N GLU A 389 -8.49 24.48 -6.14
CA GLU A 389 -8.52 25.74 -5.38
C GLU A 389 -9.73 25.74 -4.43
N PRO A 390 -9.54 26.17 -3.16
CA PRO A 390 -10.67 26.32 -2.26
C PRO A 390 -11.65 27.33 -2.87
N PRO A 391 -12.98 27.15 -2.75
CA PRO A 391 -13.95 28.07 -3.28
C PRO A 391 -13.67 29.46 -2.71
N ARG A 392 -13.46 30.45 -3.59
CA ARG A 392 -13.28 31.86 -3.18
C ARG A 392 -14.56 32.27 -2.44
N SER A 393 -14.38 32.59 -1.15
CA SER A 393 -15.44 33.17 -0.32
C SER A 393 -15.92 34.47 -0.97
N ARG A 394 -17.20 34.52 -1.27
CA ARG A 394 -17.93 35.76 -1.49
C ARG A 394 -18.47 36.29 -0.16
#